data_f5b86386dd781206b8add2e6188367c7
#
_entry.id   f5b86386dd781206b8add2e6188367c7
#
_cell.length_a   1.000
_cell.length_b   1.000
_cell.length_c   1.000
_cell.angle_alpha   90.00
_cell.angle_beta   90.00
_cell.angle_gamma   90.00
#
_symmetry.space_group_name_H-M   'P 1'
#
loop_
_entity.id
_entity.type
_entity.pdbx_description
1 polymer ?
#
loop_
_entity_poly.entity_id
_entity_poly.type
_entity_poly.pdbx_seq_one_letter_code
_entity_poly.pdbx_strand_id
1 'polypeptide(L)'
;MILFQNIDVYAPEYLGRKDVLTVYDKIVKIADAGTITADGLLSGAETVDGTGLVLTPGFVDCHVHVLGGGGEGGFANRTPEATMEGLNKFGVTTVVGCLGTDGIGRDMCALCLLYTSPSP
;
A
#
# COMPACT_ATOMS: atom_id res chain seq x y z
N MET A 1 -8.61 -0.05 16.49
CA MET A 1 -9.75 -0.44 15.64
C MET A 1 -10.10 0.75 14.78
N ILE A 2 -10.37 0.50 13.50
CA ILE A 2 -10.86 1.53 12.59
C ILE A 2 -12.13 0.97 11.94
N LEU A 3 -13.18 1.76 11.93
CA LEU A 3 -14.42 1.47 11.25
C LEU A 3 -14.57 2.42 10.06
N PHE A 4 -14.42 1.89 8.86
CA PHE A 4 -14.77 2.61 7.63
C PHE A 4 -16.25 2.41 7.37
N GLN A 5 -17.01 3.49 7.31
CA GLN A 5 -18.45 3.45 7.04
C GLN A 5 -18.76 3.97 5.66
N ASN A 6 -19.71 3.33 4.99
CA ASN A 6 -20.28 3.81 3.73
C ASN A 6 -19.26 3.97 2.59
N ILE A 7 -18.29 3.06 2.50
CA ILE A 7 -17.21 3.07 1.50
C ILE A 7 -17.48 2.10 0.36
N ASP A 8 -17.13 2.49 -0.87
CA ASP A 8 -17.23 1.62 -2.03
C ASP A 8 -16.07 0.61 -2.04
N VAL A 9 -16.36 -0.70 -2.01
CA VAL A 9 -15.36 -1.76 -1.84
C VAL A 9 -15.18 -2.56 -3.12
N TYR A 10 -13.91 -2.76 -3.50
CA TYR A 10 -13.49 -3.66 -4.58
C TYR A 10 -12.52 -4.72 -4.04
N ALA A 11 -12.73 -6.02 -4.39
CA ALA A 11 -11.84 -7.10 -3.93
C ALA A 11 -11.89 -8.38 -4.82
N PRO A 12 -11.42 -8.39 -6.07
CA PRO A 12 -11.19 -7.30 -7.02
C PRO A 12 -12.47 -6.73 -7.61
N GLU A 13 -13.57 -7.49 -7.64
CA GLU A 13 -14.87 -7.04 -8.15
C GLU A 13 -15.51 -6.04 -7.19
N TYR A 14 -16.41 -5.23 -7.72
CA TYR A 14 -17.18 -4.30 -6.91
C TYR A 14 -18.16 -5.04 -6.00
N LEU A 15 -17.92 -4.93 -4.70
CA LEU A 15 -18.76 -5.55 -3.66
C LEU A 15 -19.93 -4.66 -3.21
N GLY A 16 -20.02 -3.45 -3.75
CA GLY A 16 -20.97 -2.45 -3.33
C GLY A 16 -20.46 -1.58 -2.20
N ARG A 17 -21.35 -0.73 -1.69
CA ARG A 17 -21.09 0.16 -0.57
C ARG A 17 -21.18 -0.61 0.73
N LYS A 18 -20.12 -0.57 1.54
CA LYS A 18 -19.96 -1.40 2.73
C LYS A 18 -19.48 -0.60 3.94
N ASP A 19 -19.68 -1.19 5.11
CA ASP A 19 -18.94 -0.87 6.32
C ASP A 19 -17.84 -1.91 6.50
N VAL A 20 -16.62 -1.46 6.82
CA VAL A 20 -15.46 -2.32 7.00
C VAL A 20 -14.81 -2.04 8.35
N LEU A 21 -14.76 -3.06 9.20
CA LEU A 21 -14.11 -2.99 10.50
C LEU A 21 -12.74 -3.66 10.46
N THR A 22 -11.72 -2.91 10.88
CA THR A 22 -10.37 -3.43 11.05
C THR A 22 -9.95 -3.41 12.51
N VAL A 23 -9.18 -4.41 12.91
CA VAL A 23 -8.54 -4.49 14.23
C VAL A 23 -7.08 -4.82 14.01
N TYR A 24 -6.19 -3.89 14.37
CA TYR A 24 -4.76 -3.93 14.02
C TYR A 24 -4.58 -4.10 12.49
N ASP A 25 -3.97 -5.21 12.09
CA ASP A 25 -3.63 -5.56 10.70
C ASP A 25 -4.67 -6.46 10.01
N LYS A 26 -5.85 -6.64 10.64
CA LYS A 26 -6.88 -7.57 10.14
C LYS A 26 -8.19 -6.88 9.82
N ILE A 27 -8.78 -7.23 8.69
CA ILE A 27 -10.19 -6.98 8.40
C ILE A 27 -10.97 -8.04 9.15
N VAL A 28 -11.78 -7.63 10.14
CA VAL A 28 -12.54 -8.57 10.97
C VAL A 28 -14.01 -8.66 10.55
N LYS A 29 -14.52 -7.64 9.85
CA LYS A 29 -15.89 -7.66 9.35
C LYS A 29 -16.06 -6.74 8.14
N ILE A 30 -16.79 -7.24 7.15
CA ILE A 30 -17.34 -6.46 6.04
C ILE A 30 -18.85 -6.70 6.05
N ALA A 31 -19.65 -5.65 6.03
CA ALA A 31 -21.10 -5.71 6.05
C ALA A 31 -21.71 -4.61 5.16
N ASP A 32 -22.99 -4.69 4.88
CA ASP A 32 -23.68 -3.66 4.12
C ASP A 32 -23.61 -2.30 4.86
N ALA A 33 -23.55 -1.22 4.10
CA ALA A 33 -23.41 0.13 4.63
C ALA A 33 -24.52 0.45 5.65
N GLY A 34 -24.16 1.06 6.77
CA GLY A 34 -25.03 1.38 7.86
C GLY A 34 -25.35 0.21 8.80
N THR A 35 -24.70 -0.94 8.63
CA THR A 35 -24.92 -2.13 9.47
C THR A 35 -24.03 -2.16 10.70
N ILE A 36 -22.82 -1.58 10.63
CA ILE A 36 -21.89 -1.57 11.75
C ILE A 36 -21.95 -0.18 12.40
N THR A 37 -22.35 -0.16 13.67
CA THR A 37 -22.39 1.07 14.48
C THR A 37 -21.21 1.09 15.46
N ALA A 38 -20.68 2.30 15.70
CA ALA A 38 -19.57 2.51 16.63
C ALA A 38 -20.09 2.66 18.08
N ASP A 39 -20.87 1.68 18.53
CA ASP A 39 -21.45 1.64 19.87
C ASP A 39 -21.02 0.38 20.65
N GLY A 40 -21.32 0.31 21.94
CA GLY A 40 -20.97 -0.81 22.78
C GLY A 40 -19.49 -1.16 22.74
N LEU A 41 -19.14 -2.36 22.30
CA LEU A 41 -17.76 -2.83 22.21
C LEU A 41 -16.92 -2.06 21.17
N LEU A 42 -17.56 -1.38 20.23
CA LEU A 42 -16.91 -0.59 19.19
C LEU A 42 -16.84 0.90 19.51
N SER A 43 -17.28 1.34 20.70
CA SER A 43 -17.30 2.76 21.11
C SER A 43 -15.92 3.42 21.12
N GLY A 44 -14.84 2.64 21.16
CA GLY A 44 -13.45 3.12 21.04
C GLY A 44 -12.85 3.00 19.64
N ALA A 45 -13.64 2.65 18.62
CA ALA A 45 -13.15 2.59 17.26
C ALA A 45 -13.06 3.99 16.65
N GLU A 46 -11.94 4.26 15.97
CA GLU A 46 -11.85 5.41 15.07
C GLU A 46 -12.81 5.19 13.90
N THR A 47 -13.68 6.16 13.66
CA THR A 47 -14.66 6.06 12.56
C THR A 47 -14.25 6.97 11.41
N VAL A 48 -14.19 6.40 10.23
CA VAL A 48 -13.88 7.10 8.98
C VAL A 48 -15.14 7.08 8.09
N ASP A 49 -15.64 8.25 7.73
CA ASP A 49 -16.68 8.36 6.70
C ASP A 49 -16.05 8.11 5.32
N GLY A 50 -16.42 6.99 4.73
CA GLY A 50 -15.97 6.55 3.42
C GLY A 50 -16.80 7.04 2.25
N THR A 51 -17.74 7.97 2.47
CA THR A 51 -18.60 8.48 1.40
C THR A 51 -17.78 9.09 0.27
N GLY A 52 -17.91 8.55 -0.93
CA GLY A 52 -17.16 8.99 -2.11
C GLY A 52 -15.71 8.48 -2.16
N LEU A 53 -15.29 7.66 -1.20
CA LEU A 53 -14.01 6.98 -1.20
C LEU A 53 -14.15 5.53 -1.70
N VAL A 54 -13.03 4.99 -2.16
CA VAL A 54 -12.94 3.62 -2.65
C VAL A 54 -11.92 2.86 -1.79
N LEU A 55 -12.30 1.67 -1.33
CA LEU A 55 -11.42 0.74 -0.64
C LEU A 55 -11.06 -0.41 -1.58
N THR A 56 -9.78 -0.63 -1.79
CA THR A 56 -9.23 -1.73 -2.59
C THR A 56 -8.17 -2.49 -1.78
N PRO A 57 -7.84 -3.73 -2.14
CA PRO A 57 -6.57 -4.32 -1.75
C PRO A 57 -5.41 -3.41 -2.14
N GLY A 58 -4.33 -3.43 -1.37
CA GLY A 58 -3.12 -2.68 -1.73
C GLY A 58 -2.61 -3.11 -3.10
N PHE A 59 -2.12 -2.15 -3.87
CA PHE A 59 -1.63 -2.43 -5.23
C PHE A 59 -0.31 -3.19 -5.19
N VAL A 60 -0.17 -4.12 -6.12
CA VAL A 60 1.08 -4.84 -6.40
C VAL A 60 1.71 -4.22 -7.63
N ASP A 61 2.86 -3.57 -7.45
CA ASP A 61 3.66 -3.09 -8.56
C ASP A 61 4.71 -4.13 -8.91
N CYS A 62 4.58 -4.75 -10.07
CA CYS A 62 5.43 -5.85 -10.48
C CYS A 62 6.72 -5.41 -11.21
N HIS A 63 7.03 -4.11 -11.27
CA HIS A 63 8.26 -3.63 -11.89
C HIS A 63 8.72 -2.31 -11.26
N VAL A 64 9.45 -2.37 -10.16
CA VAL A 64 9.95 -1.18 -9.45
C VAL A 64 11.46 -1.22 -9.35
N HIS A 65 12.11 -0.14 -9.80
CA HIS A 65 13.55 0.05 -9.59
C HIS A 65 13.79 0.57 -8.16
N VAL A 66 13.66 -0.33 -7.17
CA VAL A 66 13.70 0.04 -5.74
C VAL A 66 15.01 0.67 -5.31
N LEU A 67 16.13 0.28 -5.95
CA LEU A 67 17.43 0.93 -5.78
C LEU A 67 17.57 2.23 -6.59
N GLY A 68 16.52 2.65 -7.27
CA GLY A 68 16.57 3.70 -8.27
C GLY A 68 17.19 3.22 -9.58
N GLY A 69 17.52 4.13 -10.43
CA GLY A 69 18.06 3.83 -11.76
C GLY A 69 18.65 5.07 -12.40
N GLY A 70 18.96 4.96 -13.66
CA GLY A 70 19.43 6.07 -14.46
C GLY A 70 20.85 5.86 -15.01
N GLY A 71 21.41 6.92 -15.56
CA GLY A 71 22.71 6.88 -16.24
C GLY A 71 22.61 6.83 -17.75
N GLU A 72 21.44 6.58 -18.33
CA GLU A 72 21.23 6.61 -19.79
C GLU A 72 21.49 7.99 -20.39
N GLY A 73 21.17 9.06 -19.67
CA GLY A 73 21.45 10.46 -20.04
C GLY A 73 22.72 11.03 -19.41
N GLY A 74 23.61 10.18 -18.89
CA GLY A 74 24.83 10.58 -18.21
C GLY A 74 24.70 10.59 -16.68
N PHE A 75 25.81 10.84 -16.00
CA PHE A 75 25.91 10.70 -14.53
C PHE A 75 24.97 11.62 -13.74
N ALA A 76 24.52 12.70 -14.33
CA ALA A 76 23.57 13.62 -13.69
C ALA A 76 22.12 13.11 -13.72
N ASN A 77 21.82 12.14 -14.56
CA ASN A 77 20.49 11.59 -14.73
C ASN A 77 20.31 10.31 -13.89
N ARG A 78 20.20 10.49 -12.58
CA ARG A 78 20.00 9.38 -11.63
C ARG A 78 18.74 9.60 -10.79
N THR A 79 17.96 8.54 -10.63
CA THR A 79 16.82 8.54 -9.70
C THR A 79 17.27 7.97 -8.35
N PRO A 80 16.80 8.52 -7.22
CA PRO A 80 17.09 7.98 -5.90
C PRO A 80 16.42 6.62 -5.70
N GLU A 81 16.77 5.96 -4.62
CA GLU A 81 16.06 4.77 -4.14
C GLU A 81 14.59 5.08 -3.85
N ALA A 82 13.73 4.10 -4.10
CA ALA A 82 12.33 4.19 -3.74
C ALA A 82 12.17 4.19 -2.22
N THR A 83 11.28 5.03 -1.72
CA THR A 83 10.96 5.07 -0.29
C THR A 83 9.61 4.40 -0.04
N MET A 84 9.47 3.79 1.14
CA MET A 84 8.20 3.22 1.60
C MET A 84 7.07 4.26 1.53
N GLU A 85 7.34 5.48 2.01
CA GLU A 85 6.38 6.58 1.98
C GLU A 85 5.96 6.93 0.55
N GLY A 86 6.90 6.99 -0.38
CA GLY A 86 6.64 7.27 -1.78
C GLY A 86 5.73 6.22 -2.43
N LEU A 87 5.92 4.95 -2.11
CA LEU A 87 5.10 3.85 -2.60
C LEU A 87 3.71 3.86 -1.97
N ASN A 88 3.64 3.95 -0.66
CA ASN A 88 2.37 3.93 0.09
C ASN A 88 1.45 5.10 -0.27
N LYS A 89 2.01 6.26 -0.59
CA LYS A 89 1.24 7.44 -1.04
C LYS A 89 0.36 7.15 -2.26
N PHE A 90 0.77 6.20 -3.09
CA PHE A 90 0.03 5.76 -4.27
C PHE A 90 -0.71 4.43 -4.06
N GLY A 91 -0.83 3.96 -2.81
CA GLY A 91 -1.52 2.73 -2.47
C GLY A 91 -0.76 1.44 -2.84
N VAL A 92 0.52 1.54 -3.19
CA VAL A 92 1.36 0.37 -3.46
C VAL A 92 1.82 -0.23 -2.14
N THR A 93 1.46 -1.49 -1.89
CA THR A 93 1.79 -2.23 -0.66
C THR A 93 2.74 -3.40 -0.91
N THR A 94 2.92 -3.76 -2.16
CA THR A 94 3.80 -4.87 -2.57
C THR A 94 4.53 -4.48 -3.84
N VAL A 95 5.83 -4.73 -3.89
CA VAL A 95 6.65 -4.45 -5.06
C VAL A 95 7.47 -5.66 -5.47
N VAL A 96 7.66 -5.82 -6.77
CA VAL A 96 8.69 -6.69 -7.34
C VAL A 96 9.84 -5.80 -7.75
N GLY A 97 10.93 -5.85 -6.97
CA GLY A 97 12.11 -5.04 -7.22
C GLY A 97 12.90 -5.54 -8.44
N CYS A 98 13.25 -4.62 -9.31
CA CYS A 98 14.07 -4.85 -10.48
C CYS A 98 15.31 -3.98 -10.43
N LEU A 99 16.39 -4.45 -11.05
CA LEU A 99 17.55 -3.59 -11.31
C LEU A 99 17.21 -2.59 -12.42
N GLY A 100 17.67 -1.37 -12.23
CA GLY A 100 17.62 -0.33 -13.25
C GLY A 100 18.82 -0.39 -14.19
N THR A 101 19.01 0.67 -14.96
CA THR A 101 20.06 0.77 -16.00
C THR A 101 21.46 1.04 -15.46
N ASP A 102 21.61 1.34 -14.16
CA ASP A 102 22.91 1.54 -13.51
C ASP A 102 23.59 0.19 -13.17
N GLY A 103 24.31 -0.36 -14.14
CA GLY A 103 25.05 -1.62 -13.98
C GLY A 103 26.38 -1.52 -13.21
N ILE A 104 26.78 -0.33 -12.76
CA ILE A 104 28.05 -0.11 -12.06
C ILE A 104 27.85 0.08 -10.56
N GLY A 105 26.88 0.91 -10.19
CA GLY A 105 26.64 1.29 -8.80
C GLY A 105 25.54 0.50 -8.10
N ARG A 106 24.78 -0.31 -8.83
CA ARG A 106 23.60 -1.02 -8.33
C ARG A 106 23.53 -2.42 -8.90
N ASP A 107 23.81 -3.40 -8.10
CA ASP A 107 23.89 -4.81 -8.47
C ASP A 107 22.86 -5.68 -7.72
N MET A 108 22.86 -6.96 -8.04
CA MET A 108 21.97 -7.93 -7.39
C MET A 108 22.23 -8.07 -5.89
N CYS A 109 23.47 -7.87 -5.44
CA CYS A 109 23.81 -7.96 -4.03
C CYS A 109 23.16 -6.81 -3.25
N ALA A 110 23.20 -5.60 -3.80
CA ALA A 110 22.55 -4.44 -3.22
C ALA A 110 21.01 -4.61 -3.19
N LEU A 111 20.43 -5.17 -4.26
CA LEU A 111 19.02 -5.47 -4.31
C LEU A 111 18.61 -6.53 -3.27
N CYS A 112 19.38 -7.60 -3.15
CA CYS A 112 19.15 -8.63 -2.13
C CYS A 112 19.27 -8.08 -0.71
N LEU A 113 20.23 -7.19 -0.47
CA LEU A 113 20.41 -6.56 0.85
C LEU A 113 19.17 -5.74 1.23
N LEU A 114 18.58 -5.00 0.29
CA LEU A 114 17.37 -4.23 0.54
C LEU A 114 16.19 -5.13 0.94
N TYR A 115 16.04 -6.28 0.29
CA TYR A 115 14.98 -7.25 0.59
C TYR A 115 15.13 -7.96 1.93
N THR A 116 16.38 -8.22 2.32
CA THR A 116 16.69 -9.01 3.53
C THR A 116 16.94 -8.15 4.75
N SER A 117 17.10 -6.85 4.56
CA SER A 117 17.26 -5.91 5.66
C SER A 117 15.94 -5.82 6.45
N PRO A 118 15.95 -6.12 7.77
CA PRO A 118 14.76 -5.89 8.57
C PRO A 118 14.42 -4.40 8.54
N SER A 119 13.18 -4.07 8.25
CA SER A 119 12.67 -2.70 8.42
C SER A 119 12.94 -2.25 9.85
N PRO A 120 13.44 -1.03 10.07
CA PRO A 120 13.61 -0.49 11.41
C PRO A 120 12.25 -0.36 12.14
#